data_cb778463bbb6565c04f0f5ed19b2bbb2
#
_entry.id   cb778463bbb6565c04f0f5ed19b2bbb2
#
_cell.length_a   1.000
_cell.length_b   1.000
_cell.length_c   1.000
_cell.angle_alpha   90.00
_cell.angle_beta   90.00
_cell.angle_gamma   90.00
#
_symmetry.space_group_name_H-M   'P 1'
#
loop_
_entity.id
_entity.type
_entity.pdbx_description
1 polymer ?
#
loop_
_entity_poly.entity_id
_entity_poly.type
_entity_poly.pdbx_seq_one_letter_code
_entity_poly.pdbx_strand_id
1 'polypeptide(L)'
;MEHPWTKYINMDNLPNEDMKIVANVIGLEATIKIMCELQGVNISVPQNATLSAKIAYIQDVYDGSKQSRVKLSKLCGLSENYIFRMYRKKMQDTNK
;
A
#
# COMPACT_ATOMS: atom_id res chain seq x y z
N MET A 1 0.71 22.84 11.90
CA MET A 1 0.20 24.21 12.05
C MET A 1 -1.16 24.32 11.39
N GLU A 2 -2.13 24.79 12.15
CA GLU A 2 -3.48 24.95 11.61
C GLU A 2 -3.64 26.32 10.95
N HIS A 3 -4.24 26.32 9.77
CA HIS A 3 -4.59 27.55 9.08
C HIS A 3 -6.05 27.89 9.36
N PRO A 4 -6.38 29.16 9.53
CA PRO A 4 -7.76 29.54 9.91
C PRO A 4 -8.83 29.15 8.90
N TRP A 5 -8.45 28.94 7.63
CA TRP A 5 -9.40 28.60 6.56
C TRP A 5 -9.66 27.10 6.43
N THR A 6 -8.92 26.24 7.16
CA THR A 6 -9.12 24.78 7.06
C THR A 6 -10.50 24.34 7.55
N LYS A 7 -11.08 25.08 8.50
CA LYS A 7 -12.42 24.77 9.02
C LYS A 7 -13.52 24.94 7.98
N TYR A 8 -13.22 25.61 6.87
CA TYR A 8 -14.19 25.80 5.78
C TYR A 8 -14.11 24.70 4.73
N ILE A 9 -13.18 23.77 4.87
CA ILE A 9 -13.04 22.65 3.94
C ILE A 9 -13.97 21.52 4.39
N ASN A 10 -14.76 21.00 3.43
CA ASN A 10 -15.64 19.85 3.68
C ASN A 10 -15.59 18.94 2.45
N MET A 11 -16.29 17.78 2.53
CA MET A 11 -16.28 16.82 1.44
C MET A 11 -16.83 17.40 0.14
N ASP A 12 -17.77 18.35 0.22
CA ASP A 12 -18.42 18.89 -0.97
C ASP A 12 -17.54 19.88 -1.73
N ASN A 13 -16.62 20.55 -1.04
CA ASN A 13 -15.78 21.57 -1.69
C ASN A 13 -14.34 21.12 -1.90
N LEU A 14 -14.08 19.81 -1.88
CA LEU A 14 -12.78 19.32 -2.29
C LEU A 14 -12.50 19.66 -3.74
N PRO A 15 -11.24 19.96 -4.11
CA PRO A 15 -10.94 20.57 -5.41
C PRO A 15 -11.16 19.66 -6.61
N ASN A 16 -11.07 18.35 -6.43
CA ASN A 16 -11.22 17.41 -7.54
C ASN A 16 -11.60 16.03 -7.04
N GLU A 17 -11.85 15.12 -7.99
CA GLU A 17 -12.23 13.74 -7.67
C GLU A 17 -11.11 12.99 -6.94
N ASP A 18 -9.86 13.25 -7.30
CA ASP A 18 -8.72 12.59 -6.64
C ASP A 18 -8.71 12.86 -5.15
N MET A 19 -8.95 14.10 -4.75
CA MET A 19 -9.00 14.46 -3.34
C MET A 19 -10.19 13.85 -2.63
N LYS A 20 -11.32 13.68 -3.34
CA LYS A 20 -12.48 12.96 -2.78
C LYS A 20 -12.18 11.49 -2.56
N ILE A 21 -11.48 10.85 -3.49
CA ILE A 21 -11.05 9.47 -3.34
C ILE A 21 -10.12 9.33 -2.13
N VAL A 22 -9.14 10.21 -2.02
CA VAL A 22 -8.20 10.20 -0.89
C VAL A 22 -8.97 10.38 0.43
N ALA A 23 -9.91 11.33 0.49
CA ALA A 23 -10.67 11.60 1.70
C ALA A 23 -11.54 10.41 2.10
N ASN A 24 -12.07 9.66 1.12
CA ASN A 24 -12.85 8.45 1.40
C ASN A 24 -11.99 7.34 2.02
N VAL A 25 -10.70 7.31 1.71
CA VAL A 25 -9.78 6.29 2.20
C VAL A 25 -9.18 6.66 3.54
N ILE A 26 -8.68 7.90 3.69
CA ILE A 26 -7.92 8.31 4.88
C ILE A 26 -8.65 9.32 5.77
N GLY A 27 -9.84 9.77 5.34
CA GLY A 27 -10.60 10.75 6.09
C GLY A 27 -10.32 12.18 5.68
N LEU A 28 -11.25 13.07 5.98
CA LEU A 28 -11.18 14.47 5.58
C LEU A 28 -10.03 15.20 6.27
N GLU A 29 -9.81 14.95 7.55
CA GLU A 29 -8.78 15.65 8.32
C GLU A 29 -7.38 15.41 7.75
N ALA A 30 -7.06 14.14 7.45
CA ALA A 30 -5.76 13.79 6.87
C ALA A 30 -5.63 14.35 5.45
N THR A 31 -6.73 14.38 4.69
CA THR A 31 -6.75 14.94 3.35
C THR A 31 -6.47 16.44 3.37
N ILE A 32 -7.04 17.16 4.33
CA ILE A 32 -6.76 18.60 4.51
C ILE A 32 -5.27 18.81 4.74
N LYS A 33 -4.66 17.98 5.56
CA LYS A 33 -3.23 18.07 5.84
C LYS A 33 -2.40 17.89 4.57
N ILE A 34 -2.77 16.89 3.74
CA ILE A 34 -2.11 16.67 2.44
C ILE A 34 -2.24 17.90 1.56
N MET A 35 -3.44 18.47 1.47
CA MET A 35 -3.70 19.62 0.63
C MET A 35 -2.89 20.85 1.07
N CYS A 36 -2.70 21.02 2.37
CA CYS A 36 -1.94 22.16 2.90
C CYS A 36 -0.43 21.98 2.76
N GLU A 37 0.07 20.77 3.00
CA GLU A 37 1.52 20.53 3.07
C GLU A 37 2.12 20.12 1.73
N LEU A 38 1.33 19.49 0.87
CA LEU A 38 1.81 18.94 -0.41
C LEU A 38 1.18 19.63 -1.62
N GLN A 39 0.75 20.87 -1.44
CA GLN A 39 0.13 21.65 -2.51
C GLN A 39 1.07 21.76 -3.70
N GLY A 40 0.58 21.41 -4.90
CA GLY A 40 1.38 21.44 -6.12
C GLY A 40 2.26 20.22 -6.34
N VAL A 41 2.32 19.29 -5.39
CA VAL A 41 3.13 18.07 -5.53
C VAL A 41 2.31 16.99 -6.23
N ASN A 42 2.91 16.34 -7.21
CA ASN A 42 2.30 15.20 -7.90
C ASN A 42 2.76 13.91 -7.22
N ILE A 43 1.80 13.13 -6.74
CA ILE A 43 2.08 11.86 -6.08
C ILE A 43 1.39 10.76 -6.88
N SER A 44 2.16 9.74 -7.26
CA SER A 44 1.63 8.57 -7.94
C SER A 44 1.80 7.35 -7.04
N VAL A 45 0.70 6.65 -6.78
CA VAL A 45 0.74 5.41 -6.01
C VAL A 45 0.81 4.25 -7.00
N PRO A 46 1.91 3.49 -7.02
CA PRO A 46 2.04 2.38 -7.97
C PRO A 46 0.98 1.30 -7.74
N GLN A 47 0.60 0.62 -8.79
CA GLN A 47 -0.36 -0.48 -8.72
C GLN A 47 0.13 -1.59 -7.79
N ASN A 48 1.44 -1.81 -7.76
CA ASN A 48 2.07 -2.84 -6.93
C ASN A 48 2.84 -2.23 -5.75
N ALA A 49 2.30 -1.15 -5.16
CA ALA A 49 2.98 -0.38 -4.11
C ALA A 49 3.38 -1.22 -2.90
N THR A 50 2.60 -2.25 -2.58
CA THR A 50 2.83 -3.09 -1.40
C THR A 50 3.58 -4.38 -1.72
N LEU A 51 3.95 -4.61 -2.98
CA LEU A 51 4.55 -5.89 -3.40
C LEU A 51 5.86 -6.19 -2.68
N SER A 52 6.72 -5.19 -2.56
CA SER A 52 8.01 -5.37 -1.89
C SER A 52 7.86 -5.85 -0.45
N ALA A 53 6.91 -5.24 0.28
CA ALA A 53 6.62 -5.62 1.66
C ALA A 53 6.03 -7.04 1.73
N LYS A 54 5.16 -7.38 0.78
CA LYS A 54 4.58 -8.73 0.71
C LYS A 54 5.64 -9.78 0.46
N ILE A 55 6.58 -9.51 -0.44
CA ILE A 55 7.69 -10.43 -0.73
C ILE A 55 8.53 -10.64 0.53
N ALA A 56 8.90 -9.58 1.22
CA ALA A 56 9.70 -9.67 2.44
C ALA A 56 8.97 -10.50 3.51
N TYR A 57 7.67 -10.28 3.67
CA TYR A 57 6.85 -11.04 4.61
C TYR A 57 6.82 -12.53 4.25
N ILE A 58 6.61 -12.84 2.98
CA ILE A 58 6.57 -14.23 2.50
C ILE A 58 7.91 -14.91 2.75
N GLN A 59 9.01 -14.25 2.43
CA GLN A 59 10.35 -14.80 2.63
C GLN A 59 10.66 -15.06 4.10
N ASP A 60 10.04 -14.30 4.99
CA ASP A 60 10.24 -14.46 6.42
C ASP A 60 9.42 -15.61 7.02
N VAL A 61 8.17 -15.78 6.58
CA VAL A 61 7.23 -16.69 7.25
C VAL A 61 6.90 -17.96 6.47
N TYR A 62 7.22 -18.03 5.17
CA TYR A 62 6.90 -19.22 4.37
C TYR A 62 7.82 -20.37 4.74
N ASP A 63 7.22 -21.50 5.13
CA ASP A 63 7.96 -22.69 5.56
C ASP A 63 8.15 -23.73 4.44
N GLY A 64 7.70 -23.43 3.23
CA GLY A 64 7.78 -24.33 2.09
C GLY A 64 6.61 -25.29 1.94
N SER A 65 5.69 -25.35 2.91
CA SER A 65 4.56 -26.26 2.87
C SER A 65 3.46 -25.75 1.97
N LYS A 66 2.63 -26.66 1.48
CA LYS A 66 1.47 -26.29 0.66
C LYS A 66 0.45 -25.47 1.47
N GLN A 67 0.25 -25.84 2.73
CA GLN A 67 -0.69 -25.12 3.58
C GLN A 67 -0.27 -23.66 3.77
N SER A 68 1.01 -23.43 4.03
CA SER A 68 1.56 -22.10 4.16
C SER A 68 1.41 -21.31 2.86
N ARG A 69 1.69 -21.96 1.72
CA ARG A 69 1.58 -21.32 0.40
C ARG A 69 0.15 -20.87 0.11
N VAL A 70 -0.84 -21.73 0.37
CA VAL A 70 -2.25 -21.40 0.16
C VAL A 70 -2.67 -20.23 1.06
N LYS A 71 -2.27 -20.28 2.33
CA LYS A 71 -2.60 -19.24 3.30
C LYS A 71 -2.00 -17.90 2.88
N LEU A 72 -0.74 -17.89 2.48
CA LEU A 72 -0.05 -16.66 2.06
C LEU A 72 -0.62 -16.11 0.76
N SER A 73 -1.02 -16.99 -0.16
CA SER A 73 -1.67 -16.57 -1.41
C SER A 73 -2.93 -15.77 -1.12
N LYS A 74 -3.76 -16.25 -0.21
CA LYS A 74 -5.00 -15.56 0.16
C LYS A 74 -4.71 -14.26 0.91
N LEU A 75 -3.76 -14.30 1.83
CA LEU A 75 -3.44 -13.15 2.67
C LEU A 75 -2.83 -12.00 1.88
N CYS A 76 -1.92 -12.33 0.94
CA CYS A 76 -1.18 -11.31 0.18
C CYS A 76 -1.80 -10.99 -1.18
N GLY A 77 -2.78 -11.78 -1.62
CA GLY A 77 -3.39 -11.59 -2.93
C GLY A 77 -2.45 -11.90 -4.08
N LEU A 78 -1.52 -12.85 -3.88
CA LEU A 78 -0.56 -13.29 -4.88
C LEU A 78 -0.82 -14.75 -5.21
N SER A 79 -0.43 -15.17 -6.44
CA SER A 79 -0.61 -16.57 -6.84
C SER A 79 0.34 -17.49 -6.06
N GLU A 80 -0.07 -18.75 -5.89
CA GLU A 80 0.77 -19.74 -5.23
C GLU A 80 2.09 -19.96 -5.99
N ASN A 81 2.05 -19.93 -7.32
CA ASN A 81 3.27 -20.04 -8.13
C ASN A 81 4.24 -18.91 -7.88
N TYR A 82 3.73 -17.69 -7.74
CA TYR A 82 4.57 -16.54 -7.44
C TYR A 82 5.26 -16.69 -6.09
N ILE A 83 4.51 -17.13 -5.08
CA ILE A 83 5.03 -17.34 -3.72
C ILE A 83 6.13 -18.40 -3.75
N PHE A 84 5.89 -19.51 -4.47
CA PHE A 84 6.88 -20.59 -4.58
C PHE A 84 8.16 -20.10 -5.25
N ARG A 85 8.03 -19.29 -6.31
CA ARG A 85 9.20 -18.73 -7.00
C ARG A 85 10.00 -17.79 -6.11
N MET A 86 9.33 -17.00 -5.30
CA MET A 86 10.01 -16.08 -4.35
C MET A 86 10.77 -16.87 -3.29
N TYR A 87 10.20 -17.95 -2.81
CA TYR A 87 10.85 -18.85 -1.86
C TYR A 87 12.10 -19.50 -2.47
N ARG A 88 11.99 -20.02 -3.67
CA ARG A 88 13.12 -20.64 -4.37
C ARG A 88 14.25 -19.63 -4.58
N LYS A 89 13.90 -18.42 -4.94
CA LYS A 89 14.90 -17.36 -5.16
C LYS A 89 15.69 -17.08 -3.87
N LYS A 90 14.99 -17.01 -2.73
CA LYS A 90 15.63 -16.81 -1.44
C LYS A 90 16.59 -17.95 -1.11
N MET A 91 16.17 -19.19 -1.33
CA MET A 91 16.99 -20.35 -1.07
C MET A 91 18.25 -20.37 -1.94
N GLN A 92 18.13 -20.00 -3.21
CA GLN A 92 19.27 -19.91 -4.12
C GLN A 92 20.26 -18.83 -3.64
N ASP A 93 19.75 -17.68 -3.23
CA ASP A 93 20.60 -16.59 -2.73
C ASP A 93 21.33 -16.98 -1.45
N THR A 94 20.68 -17.79 -0.61
CA THR A 94 21.26 -18.26 0.65
C THR A 94 22.39 -19.28 0.42
N ASN A 95 22.34 -20.02 -0.69
CA ASN A 95 23.30 -21.09 -0.99
C ASN A 95 24.55 -20.61 -1.72
N LYS A 96 24.70 -19.34 -1.92
CA LYS A 96 25.91 -18.79 -2.55
C LYS A 96 27.08 -18.67 -1.60
#